data_c14f3941bc1223bee2e4b5f4fbf6821a
#
_entry.id   c14f3941bc1223bee2e4b5f4fbf6821a
#
_cell.length_a   1.000
_cell.length_b   1.000
_cell.length_c   1.000
_cell.angle_alpha   90.00
_cell.angle_beta   90.00
_cell.angle_gamma   90.00
#
_symmetry.space_group_name_H-M   'P 1'
#
loop_
_entity.id
_entity.type
_entity.pdbx_description
1 polymer ?
#
loop_
_entity_poly.entity_id
_entity_poly.type
_entity_poly.pdbx_seq_one_letter_code
_entity_poly.pdbx_strand_id
1 'polypeptide(L)'
;MSNKKFSKQHEWVSVEGDAATIGITKHAAEMLGDIVFVELPKKGKNVEKEGQAGVVESTKAASDVYAPISGEVVETNQSIIDNPSKINSDPENEGWFFKL
;
A
#
# COMPACT_ATOMS: atom_id res chain seq x y z
N MET A 1 -8.24 -13.05 13.41
CA MET A 1 -9.01 -11.94 12.81
C MET A 1 -8.08 -10.79 12.53
N SER A 2 -8.22 -10.20 11.39
CA SER A 2 -7.40 -9.04 11.05
C SER A 2 -7.95 -7.79 11.73
N ASN A 3 -7.06 -6.96 12.27
CA ASN A 3 -7.41 -5.67 12.85
C ASN A 3 -7.18 -4.59 11.81
N LYS A 4 -7.84 -4.74 10.68
CA LYS A 4 -7.66 -3.84 9.56
C LYS A 4 -8.42 -2.55 9.78
N LYS A 5 -7.72 -1.43 9.62
CA LYS A 5 -8.31 -0.10 9.71
C LYS A 5 -8.10 0.62 8.39
N PHE A 6 -8.94 1.61 8.11
CA PHE A 6 -8.94 2.31 6.83
C PHE A 6 -8.74 3.81 7.05
N SER A 7 -7.99 4.43 6.14
CA SER A 7 -7.74 5.87 6.20
C SER A 7 -8.67 6.62 5.25
N LYS A 8 -8.64 7.95 5.35
CA LYS A 8 -9.44 8.81 4.47
C LYS A 8 -8.98 8.75 3.02
N GLN A 9 -7.72 8.41 2.79
CA GLN A 9 -7.15 8.28 1.46
C GLN A 9 -7.28 6.87 0.91
N HIS A 10 -8.14 6.05 1.52
CA HIS A 10 -8.40 4.67 1.08
C HIS A 10 -7.18 3.75 1.16
N GLU A 11 -6.31 3.97 2.14
CA GLU A 11 -5.30 2.99 2.51
C GLU A 11 -5.82 2.18 3.69
N TRP A 12 -5.32 0.95 3.81
CA TRP A 12 -5.64 0.13 4.98
C TRP A 12 -4.36 -0.20 5.73
N VAL A 13 -4.52 -0.45 7.02
CA VAL A 13 -3.42 -0.89 7.88
C VAL A 13 -3.90 -2.05 8.74
N SER A 14 -3.08 -3.09 8.80
CA SER A 14 -3.34 -4.26 9.64
C SER A 14 -2.14 -4.46 10.55
N VAL A 15 -2.37 -4.38 11.85
CA VAL A 15 -1.30 -4.49 12.84
C VAL A 15 -1.23 -5.91 13.36
N GLU A 16 -0.04 -6.52 13.28
CA GLU A 16 0.23 -7.84 13.84
C GLU A 16 1.53 -7.78 14.62
N GLY A 17 1.44 -7.95 15.95
CA GLY A 17 2.62 -7.83 16.79
C GLY A 17 3.26 -6.45 16.68
N ASP A 18 4.52 -6.41 16.29
CA ASP A 18 5.27 -5.15 16.17
C ASP A 18 5.23 -4.57 14.76
N ALA A 19 4.55 -5.23 13.83
CA ALA A 19 4.54 -4.79 12.44
C ALA A 19 3.15 -4.38 11.99
N ALA A 20 3.10 -3.38 11.11
CA ALA A 20 1.86 -2.93 10.49
C ALA A 20 1.99 -3.10 8.98
N THR A 21 1.07 -3.83 8.38
CA THR A 21 1.01 -4.04 6.94
C THR A 21 0.08 -3.02 6.32
N ILE A 22 0.52 -2.39 5.24
CA ILE A 22 -0.21 -1.28 4.61
C ILE A 22 -0.43 -1.56 3.13
N GLY A 23 -1.63 -1.19 2.66
CA GLY A 23 -1.98 -1.30 1.25
C GLY A 23 -3.10 -0.35 0.92
N ILE A 24 -3.67 -0.47 -0.28
CA ILE A 24 -4.82 0.35 -0.68
C ILE A 24 -6.08 -0.51 -0.63
N THR A 25 -7.23 0.15 -0.44
CA THR A 25 -8.50 -0.58 -0.35
C THR A 25 -8.96 -1.06 -1.73
N LYS A 26 -9.89 -2.01 -1.72
CA LYS A 26 -10.51 -2.48 -2.95
C LYS A 26 -11.16 -1.32 -3.70
N HIS A 27 -11.80 -0.40 -2.96
CA HIS A 27 -12.42 0.78 -3.54
C HIS A 27 -11.40 1.64 -4.30
N ALA A 28 -10.23 1.89 -3.69
CA ALA A 28 -9.18 2.66 -4.33
C ALA A 28 -8.66 1.96 -5.59
N ALA A 29 -8.44 0.65 -5.50
CA ALA A 29 -7.96 -0.13 -6.64
C ALA A 29 -8.97 -0.07 -7.80
N GLU A 30 -10.26 -0.15 -7.49
CA GLU A 30 -11.31 -0.07 -8.52
C GLU A 30 -11.38 1.31 -9.16
N MET A 31 -11.20 2.36 -8.36
CA MET A 31 -11.20 3.72 -8.87
C MET A 31 -10.03 4.00 -9.79
N LEU A 32 -8.87 3.42 -9.49
CA LEU A 32 -7.68 3.61 -10.30
C LEU A 32 -7.74 2.83 -11.62
N GLY A 33 -8.40 1.68 -11.64
CA GLY A 33 -8.42 0.80 -12.80
C GLY A 33 -7.19 -0.08 -12.83
N ASP A 34 -6.77 -0.51 -14.02
CA ASP A 34 -5.66 -1.45 -14.15
C ASP A 34 -4.33 -0.83 -13.69
N ILE A 35 -3.76 -1.39 -12.65
CA ILE A 35 -2.48 -0.93 -12.10
C ILE A 35 -1.35 -1.48 -12.96
N VAL A 36 -0.47 -0.59 -13.43
CA VAL A 36 0.62 -0.96 -14.32
C VAL A 36 2.00 -0.72 -13.72
N PHE A 37 2.09 0.10 -12.68
CA PHE A 37 3.36 0.40 -12.04
C PHE A 37 3.15 0.77 -10.57
N VAL A 38 4.09 0.34 -9.74
CA VAL A 38 4.06 0.64 -8.29
C VAL A 38 5.46 1.04 -7.87
N GLU A 39 5.58 2.14 -7.13
CA GLU A 39 6.81 2.53 -6.50
C GLU A 39 6.64 2.45 -4.99
N LEU A 40 7.49 1.67 -4.33
CA LEU A 40 7.41 1.44 -2.89
C LEU A 40 8.54 2.17 -2.18
N PRO A 41 8.35 2.52 -0.89
CA PRO A 41 9.45 3.11 -0.11
C PRO A 41 10.53 2.08 0.10
N LYS A 42 11.77 2.56 0.30
CA LYS A 42 12.89 1.67 0.53
C LYS A 42 12.86 1.13 1.96
N LYS A 43 13.25 -0.14 2.09
CA LYS A 43 13.41 -0.75 3.40
C LYS A 43 14.39 0.08 4.23
N GLY A 44 14.02 0.37 5.46
CA GLY A 44 14.80 1.20 6.36
C GLY A 44 14.42 2.68 6.36
N LYS A 45 13.59 3.11 5.40
CA LYS A 45 13.14 4.49 5.35
C LYS A 45 12.10 4.75 6.45
N ASN A 46 12.20 5.91 7.08
CA ASN A 46 11.17 6.35 8.01
C ASN A 46 10.09 7.12 7.26
N VAL A 47 8.84 6.77 7.50
CA VAL A 47 7.70 7.47 6.92
C VAL A 47 6.86 8.08 8.04
N GLU A 48 6.24 9.21 7.75
CA GLU A 48 5.40 9.91 8.71
C GLU A 48 3.94 9.72 8.34
N LYS A 49 3.08 9.73 9.35
CA LYS A 49 1.63 9.66 9.15
C LYS A 49 1.21 10.74 8.15
N GLU A 50 0.46 10.34 7.14
CA GLU A 50 -0.03 11.19 6.06
C GLU A 50 1.08 11.70 5.12
N GLY A 51 2.33 11.24 5.32
CA GLY A 51 3.40 11.53 4.39
C GLY A 51 3.37 10.58 3.21
N GLN A 52 3.92 11.03 2.08
CA GLN A 52 3.98 10.19 0.90
C GLN A 52 4.94 9.03 1.11
N ALA A 53 4.45 7.82 0.92
CA ALA A 53 5.25 6.62 1.09
C ALA A 53 5.54 5.93 -0.23
N GLY A 54 4.66 6.05 -1.22
CA GLY A 54 4.87 5.40 -2.49
C GLY A 54 3.98 6.00 -3.57
N VAL A 55 4.00 5.39 -4.75
CA VAL A 55 3.20 5.82 -5.90
C VAL A 55 2.62 4.60 -6.57
N VAL A 56 1.38 4.70 -7.01
CA VAL A 56 0.74 3.67 -7.81
C VAL A 56 0.27 4.33 -9.11
N GLU A 57 0.58 3.69 -10.23
CA GLU A 57 0.17 4.20 -11.54
C GLU A 57 -0.73 3.19 -12.23
N SER A 58 -1.80 3.72 -12.83
CA SER A 58 -2.74 2.92 -13.60
C SER A 58 -2.76 3.42 -15.04
N THR A 59 -3.53 2.75 -15.88
CA THR A 59 -3.74 3.19 -17.26
C THR A 59 -4.44 4.54 -17.35
N LYS A 60 -5.07 4.99 -16.27
CA LYS A 60 -5.82 6.25 -16.24
C LYS A 60 -5.05 7.39 -15.57
N ALA A 61 -4.30 7.10 -14.50
CA ALA A 61 -3.73 8.14 -13.67
C ALA A 61 -2.66 7.60 -12.74
N ALA A 62 -1.88 8.52 -12.16
CA ALA A 62 -0.94 8.20 -11.10
C ALA A 62 -1.48 8.75 -9.78
N SER A 63 -1.24 8.05 -8.68
CA SER A 63 -1.71 8.46 -7.37
C SER A 63 -0.63 8.21 -6.34
N ASP A 64 -0.48 9.15 -5.39
CA ASP A 64 0.41 8.97 -4.26
C ASP A 64 -0.23 8.05 -3.24
N VAL A 65 0.59 7.22 -2.61
CA VAL A 65 0.17 6.38 -1.50
C VAL A 65 0.73 6.99 -0.23
N TYR A 66 -0.15 7.34 0.70
CA TYR A 66 0.27 7.97 1.96
C TYR A 66 0.30 6.94 3.07
N ALA A 67 1.24 7.10 3.99
CA ALA A 67 1.33 6.21 5.14
C ALA A 67 0.21 6.56 6.13
N PRO A 68 -0.65 5.61 6.51
CA PRO A 68 -1.71 5.89 7.49
C PRO A 68 -1.18 6.03 8.91
N ILE A 69 0.04 5.56 9.16
CA ILE A 69 0.71 5.68 10.46
C ILE A 69 2.19 5.94 10.21
N SER A 70 2.87 6.43 11.24
CA SER A 70 4.32 6.64 11.19
C SER A 70 5.07 5.36 11.54
N GLY A 71 6.27 5.20 10.98
CA GLY A 71 7.12 4.07 11.31
C GLY A 71 8.27 3.91 10.33
N GLU A 72 9.07 2.88 10.57
CA GLU A 72 10.17 2.52 9.70
C GLU A 72 9.76 1.38 8.78
N VAL A 73 10.06 1.48 7.49
CA VAL A 73 9.75 0.44 6.52
C VAL A 73 10.65 -0.77 6.78
N VAL A 74 10.06 -1.88 7.20
CA VAL A 74 10.81 -3.10 7.50
C VAL A 74 10.69 -4.15 6.41
N GLU A 75 9.67 -4.03 5.55
CA GLU A 75 9.46 -4.98 4.47
C GLU A 75 8.67 -4.33 3.35
N THR A 76 8.96 -4.70 2.09
CA THR A 76 8.20 -4.25 0.92
C THR A 76 7.75 -5.47 0.13
N ASN A 77 6.64 -5.33 -0.59
CA ASN A 77 6.08 -6.47 -1.34
C ASN A 77 6.59 -6.47 -2.78
N GLN A 78 7.67 -7.21 -3.01
CA GLN A 78 8.25 -7.32 -4.35
C GLN A 78 7.27 -7.92 -5.36
N SER A 79 6.33 -8.74 -4.90
CA SER A 79 5.35 -9.38 -5.79
C SER A 79 4.51 -8.37 -6.57
N ILE A 80 4.15 -7.24 -5.96
CA ILE A 80 3.34 -6.24 -6.67
C ILE A 80 4.18 -5.38 -7.60
N ILE A 81 5.48 -5.28 -7.35
CA ILE A 81 6.39 -4.60 -8.27
C ILE A 81 6.54 -5.45 -9.54
N ASP A 82 6.72 -6.76 -9.36
CA ASP A 82 6.86 -7.69 -10.47
C ASP A 82 5.54 -7.89 -11.22
N ASN A 83 4.42 -7.84 -10.49
CA ASN A 83 3.10 -8.07 -11.07
C ASN A 83 2.08 -7.11 -10.44
N PRO A 84 2.02 -5.86 -10.93
CA PRO A 84 1.10 -4.86 -10.36
C PRO A 84 -0.38 -5.25 -10.39
N SER A 85 -0.76 -6.16 -11.28
CA SER A 85 -2.15 -6.60 -11.36
C SER A 85 -2.64 -7.33 -10.10
N LYS A 86 -1.74 -7.76 -9.23
CA LYS A 86 -2.12 -8.34 -7.94
C LYS A 86 -2.85 -7.33 -7.07
N ILE A 87 -2.58 -6.04 -7.25
CA ILE A 87 -3.29 -5.01 -6.52
C ILE A 87 -4.75 -4.98 -6.95
N ASN A 88 -5.01 -5.20 -8.23
CA ASN A 88 -6.39 -5.23 -8.74
C ASN A 88 -7.13 -6.48 -8.29
N SER A 89 -6.45 -7.63 -8.26
CA SER A 89 -7.11 -8.90 -7.94
C SER A 89 -7.30 -9.11 -6.44
N ASP A 90 -6.36 -8.62 -5.61
CA ASP A 90 -6.44 -8.87 -4.17
C ASP A 90 -5.76 -7.73 -3.39
N PRO A 91 -6.32 -6.52 -3.46
CA PRO A 91 -5.65 -5.33 -2.89
C PRO A 91 -5.55 -5.34 -1.37
N GLU A 92 -6.42 -6.07 -0.68
CA GLU A 92 -6.48 -6.03 0.78
C GLU A 92 -5.83 -7.24 1.43
N ASN A 93 -5.14 -8.07 0.66
CA ASN A 93 -4.43 -9.23 1.18
C ASN A 93 -3.09 -9.39 0.46
N GLU A 94 -3.04 -10.14 -0.64
CA GLU A 94 -1.78 -10.38 -1.36
C GLU A 94 -1.19 -9.13 -2.00
N GLY A 95 -2.03 -8.15 -2.28
CA GLY A 95 -1.60 -6.88 -2.87
C GLY A 95 -1.13 -5.84 -1.86
N TRP A 96 -0.69 -6.25 -0.67
CA TRP A 96 -0.18 -5.30 0.32
C TRP A 96 1.08 -4.60 -0.22
N PHE A 97 1.33 -3.38 0.27
CA PHE A 97 2.42 -2.54 -0.26
C PHE A 97 3.70 -2.66 0.56
N PHE A 98 3.63 -2.34 1.83
CA PHE A 98 4.82 -2.35 2.69
C PHE A 98 4.42 -2.56 4.14
N LYS A 99 5.41 -2.89 4.97
CA LYS A 99 5.21 -3.07 6.41
C LYS A 99 6.09 -2.08 7.17
N LEU A 100 5.53 -1.58 8.27
CA LEU A 100 6.21 -0.66 9.18
C LEU A 100 6.50 -1.31 10.53
#